data_2fb018c6642568b02e3036c4d64432d7
#
_entry.id   2fb018c6642568b02e3036c4d64432d7
#
_cell.length_a   1.000
_cell.length_b   1.000
_cell.length_c   1.000
_cell.angle_alpha   90.00
_cell.angle_beta   90.00
_cell.angle_gamma   90.00
#
_symmetry.space_group_name_H-M   'P 1'
#
loop_
_entity.id
_entity.type
_entity.pdbx_description
1 polymer ?
#
loop_
_entity_poly.entity_id
_entity_poly.type
_entity_poly.pdbx_seq_one_letter_code
_entity_poly.pdbx_strand_id
1 'polypeptide(L)'
;MRRTIFTSLMIIAFVGVCSVGCYNDVISPGSDPNGPPQFVSFSGDLIPLFNAHCNSSGCHDAGPAHAPSLVPEKAYNAIVSGGYINTAVPNSSTLYIVVQTGSMPPTGALPANNAQLILDWVRNGAPNN
;
A
#
# COMPACT_ATOMS: atom_id res chain seq x y z
N MET A 1 54.70 4.32 29.73
CA MET A 1 53.34 4.19 30.30
C MET A 1 52.34 5.28 29.84
N ARG A 2 52.69 6.57 29.87
CA ARG A 2 51.70 7.62 29.45
C ARG A 2 51.28 7.55 27.96
N ARG A 3 52.18 7.18 27.05
CA ARG A 3 51.89 7.08 25.60
C ARG A 3 50.99 5.91 25.25
N THR A 4 51.14 4.78 25.93
CA THR A 4 50.30 3.59 25.69
C THR A 4 48.88 3.77 26.22
N ILE A 5 48.67 4.54 27.29
CA ILE A 5 47.34 4.85 27.83
C ILE A 5 46.57 5.78 26.87
N PHE A 6 47.24 6.77 26.26
CA PHE A 6 46.60 7.68 25.29
C PHE A 6 46.18 6.97 24.01
N THR A 7 47.00 6.05 23.48
CA THR A 7 46.65 5.28 22.30
C THR A 7 45.51 4.30 22.57
N SER A 8 45.44 3.66 23.71
CA SER A 8 44.36 2.78 24.10
C SER A 8 43.02 3.54 24.29
N LEU A 9 43.06 4.72 24.90
CA LEU A 9 41.88 5.58 25.05
C LEU A 9 41.32 6.08 23.69
N MET A 10 42.24 6.40 22.76
CA MET A 10 41.83 6.86 21.42
C MET A 10 41.18 5.74 20.58
N ILE A 11 41.68 4.50 20.71
CA ILE A 11 41.09 3.34 20.02
C ILE A 11 39.72 3.00 20.58
N ILE A 12 39.53 3.08 21.90
CA ILE A 12 38.22 2.84 22.54
C ILE A 12 37.19 3.92 22.12
N ALA A 13 37.60 5.18 22.02
CA ALA A 13 36.75 6.26 21.57
C ALA A 13 36.34 6.09 20.07
N PHE A 14 37.23 5.59 19.24
CA PHE A 14 36.96 5.38 17.81
C PHE A 14 36.03 4.19 17.55
N VAL A 15 36.14 3.10 18.34
CA VAL A 15 35.24 1.95 18.26
C VAL A 15 33.84 2.30 18.75
N GLY A 16 33.72 3.20 19.74
CA GLY A 16 32.42 3.65 20.26
C GLY A 16 31.61 4.50 19.27
N VAL A 17 32.26 5.21 18.35
CA VAL A 17 31.56 6.07 17.36
C VAL A 17 31.06 5.27 16.17
N CYS A 18 31.63 4.11 15.84
CA CYS A 18 31.19 3.27 14.72
C CYS A 18 29.94 2.43 15.03
N SER A 19 29.50 2.36 16.29
CA SER A 19 28.33 1.57 16.68
C SER A 19 27.00 2.35 16.64
N VAL A 20 27.02 3.63 16.32
CA VAL A 20 25.78 4.40 16.04
C VAL A 20 25.52 4.35 14.55
N GLY A 21 25.40 3.17 14.00
CA GLY A 21 24.78 2.98 12.71
C GLY A 21 23.32 3.45 12.85
N CYS A 22 23.01 4.60 12.26
CA CYS A 22 21.62 4.99 12.06
C CYS A 22 20.98 3.92 11.16
N TYR A 23 20.34 2.94 11.78
CA TYR A 23 19.41 2.07 11.09
C TYR A 23 18.16 2.91 10.79
N ASN A 24 18.24 3.68 9.72
CA ASN A 24 17.06 4.27 9.10
C ASN A 24 16.41 3.18 8.26
N ASP A 25 15.73 2.26 8.93
CA ASP A 25 14.67 1.51 8.28
C ASP A 25 13.54 2.52 8.03
N VAL A 26 13.61 3.22 6.91
CA VAL A 26 12.45 3.89 6.36
C VAL A 26 11.58 2.77 5.81
N ILE A 27 10.89 2.06 6.71
CA ILE A 27 9.69 1.34 6.31
C ILE A 27 8.78 2.44 5.80
N SER A 28 8.67 2.53 4.47
CA SER A 28 7.67 3.38 3.86
C SER A 28 6.34 2.95 4.47
N PRO A 29 5.64 3.81 5.26
CA PRO A 29 4.35 3.43 5.80
C PRO A 29 3.46 3.14 4.60
N GLY A 30 3.03 1.90 4.42
CA GLY A 30 2.17 1.49 3.32
C GLY A 30 2.72 0.36 2.43
N SER A 31 3.86 -0.24 2.73
CA SER A 31 4.38 -1.37 1.95
C SER A 31 4.45 -2.71 2.71
N ASP A 32 4.10 -2.72 4.01
CA ASP A 32 4.05 -3.95 4.79
C ASP A 32 2.61 -4.51 4.84
N PRO A 33 2.29 -5.57 4.07
CA PRO A 33 0.95 -6.17 4.08
C PRO A 33 0.58 -6.79 5.44
N ASN A 34 1.52 -6.94 6.35
CA ASN A 34 1.33 -7.48 7.70
C ASN A 34 1.42 -6.41 8.79
N GLY A 35 1.82 -5.18 8.43
CA GLY A 35 1.86 -4.03 9.34
C GLY A 35 0.46 -3.57 9.76
N PRO A 36 0.35 -2.64 10.72
CA PRO A 36 -0.94 -2.05 11.06
C PRO A 36 -1.52 -1.29 9.86
N PRO A 37 -2.84 -1.45 9.57
CA PRO A 37 -3.45 -0.78 8.43
C PRO A 37 -3.39 0.74 8.59
N GLN A 38 -3.03 1.43 7.52
CA GLN A 38 -3.08 2.88 7.47
C GLN A 38 -4.52 3.35 7.23
N PHE A 39 -4.83 4.57 7.68
CA PHE A 39 -6.11 5.18 7.32
C PHE A 39 -6.16 5.45 5.81
N VAL A 40 -7.22 4.99 5.16
CA VAL A 40 -7.45 5.20 3.73
C VAL A 40 -8.87 5.70 3.53
N SER A 41 -9.00 6.83 2.84
CA SER A 41 -10.29 7.38 2.42
C SER A 41 -10.71 6.79 1.08
N PHE A 42 -11.95 6.31 0.97
CA PHE A 42 -12.46 5.83 -0.30
C PHE A 42 -12.49 6.95 -1.34
N SER A 43 -13.07 8.10 -0.98
CA SER A 43 -13.20 9.24 -1.89
C SER A 43 -11.88 9.98 -2.14
N GLY A 44 -11.02 10.06 -1.11
CA GLY A 44 -9.77 10.83 -1.18
C GLY A 44 -8.60 10.07 -1.78
N ASP A 45 -8.55 8.76 -1.61
CA ASP A 45 -7.41 7.94 -2.02
C ASP A 45 -7.75 6.93 -3.12
N LEU A 46 -8.86 6.15 -2.96
CA LEU A 46 -9.17 5.10 -3.91
C LEU A 46 -9.83 5.63 -5.18
N ILE A 47 -10.70 6.61 -5.11
CA ILE A 47 -11.32 7.20 -6.31
C ILE A 47 -10.26 7.83 -7.23
N PRO A 48 -9.29 8.62 -6.75
CA PRO A 48 -8.17 9.08 -7.59
C PRO A 48 -7.36 7.94 -8.22
N LEU A 49 -7.10 6.87 -7.46
CA LEU A 49 -6.41 5.69 -7.97
C LEU A 49 -7.19 5.04 -9.12
N PHE A 50 -8.51 4.84 -8.97
CA PHE A 50 -9.36 4.25 -10.00
C PHE A 50 -9.44 5.15 -11.24
N ASN A 51 -9.54 6.47 -11.05
CA ASN A 51 -9.56 7.43 -12.16
C ASN A 51 -8.27 7.41 -12.97
N ALA A 52 -7.14 7.24 -12.31
CA ALA A 52 -5.84 7.23 -12.97
C ALA A 52 -5.55 5.93 -13.73
N HIS A 53 -6.07 4.78 -13.26
CA HIS A 53 -5.58 3.49 -13.72
C HIS A 53 -6.66 2.46 -14.13
N CYS A 54 -7.93 2.67 -13.77
CA CYS A 54 -8.93 1.60 -13.87
C CYS A 54 -10.14 1.98 -14.73
N ASN A 55 -10.67 3.20 -14.61
CA ASN A 55 -11.96 3.57 -15.23
C ASN A 55 -11.86 4.21 -16.61
N SER A 56 -10.77 3.94 -17.34
CA SER A 56 -10.65 4.35 -18.75
C SER A 56 -11.79 3.78 -19.58
N SER A 57 -12.12 4.48 -20.69
CA SER A 57 -13.16 4.05 -21.62
C SER A 57 -12.91 2.62 -22.11
N GLY A 58 -13.96 1.79 -22.04
CA GLY A 58 -13.91 0.38 -22.40
C GLY A 58 -13.31 -0.55 -21.33
N CYS A 59 -12.90 0.02 -20.18
CA CYS A 59 -12.45 -0.74 -19.02
C CYS A 59 -13.54 -0.77 -17.94
N HIS A 60 -13.32 -0.11 -16.80
CA HIS A 60 -14.25 -0.03 -15.67
C HIS A 60 -14.98 1.32 -15.60
N ASP A 61 -15.37 1.86 -16.74
CA ASP A 61 -16.07 3.14 -16.89
C ASP A 61 -17.54 3.09 -16.44
N ALA A 62 -18.33 4.10 -16.82
CA ALA A 62 -19.74 4.22 -16.41
C ALA A 62 -20.65 3.12 -16.96
N GLY A 63 -20.29 2.54 -18.09
CA GLY A 63 -20.96 1.40 -18.72
C GLY A 63 -19.94 0.32 -19.06
N PRO A 64 -19.30 -0.30 -18.04
CA PRO A 64 -18.11 -1.07 -18.24
C PRO A 64 -18.39 -2.31 -19.10
N ALA A 65 -17.46 -2.60 -20.02
CA ALA A 65 -17.44 -3.88 -20.72
C ALA A 65 -17.20 -5.04 -19.74
N HIS A 66 -16.54 -4.74 -18.62
CA HIS A 66 -16.24 -5.66 -17.53
C HIS A 66 -16.60 -5.04 -16.18
N ALA A 67 -17.42 -5.73 -15.39
CA ALA A 67 -17.73 -5.32 -14.02
C ALA A 67 -16.47 -5.41 -13.12
N PRO A 68 -16.37 -4.59 -12.06
CA PRO A 68 -17.30 -3.54 -11.62
C PRO A 68 -17.10 -2.22 -12.36
N SER A 69 -18.08 -1.31 -12.31
CA SER A 69 -17.85 0.10 -12.66
C SER A 69 -17.06 0.79 -11.55
N LEU A 70 -15.99 1.49 -11.90
CA LEU A 70 -15.09 2.16 -10.95
C LEU A 70 -15.12 3.70 -11.08
N VAL A 71 -16.16 4.24 -11.73
CA VAL A 71 -16.37 5.69 -11.70
C VAL A 71 -16.87 6.15 -10.33
N PRO A 72 -16.59 7.39 -9.93
CA PRO A 72 -16.83 7.86 -8.56
C PRO A 72 -18.21 7.58 -8.00
N GLU A 73 -19.25 7.78 -8.81
CA GLU A 73 -20.64 7.67 -8.36
C GLU A 73 -21.11 6.23 -8.18
N LYS A 74 -20.39 5.26 -8.76
CA LYS A 74 -20.80 3.85 -8.79
C LYS A 74 -19.84 2.92 -8.06
N ALA A 75 -18.56 3.30 -7.99
CA ALA A 75 -17.47 2.42 -7.57
C ALA A 75 -17.74 1.73 -6.22
N TYR A 76 -18.10 2.48 -5.19
CA TYR A 76 -18.32 1.91 -3.86
C TYR A 76 -19.39 0.79 -3.90
N ASN A 77 -20.56 1.11 -4.41
CA ASN A 77 -21.66 0.13 -4.49
C ASN A 77 -21.32 -1.05 -5.39
N ALA A 78 -20.66 -0.80 -6.52
CA ALA A 78 -20.27 -1.84 -7.46
C ALA A 78 -19.25 -2.83 -6.83
N ILE A 79 -18.30 -2.31 -6.06
CA ILE A 79 -17.27 -3.12 -5.37
C ILE A 79 -17.91 -3.94 -4.24
N VAL A 80 -18.68 -3.29 -3.36
CA VAL A 80 -19.25 -3.94 -2.17
C VAL A 80 -20.34 -4.94 -2.56
N SER A 81 -21.32 -4.51 -3.36
CA SER A 81 -22.43 -5.38 -3.78
C SER A 81 -21.99 -6.47 -4.77
N GLY A 82 -20.92 -6.23 -5.51
CA GLY A 82 -20.34 -7.20 -6.43
C GLY A 82 -19.51 -8.28 -5.75
N GLY A 83 -19.26 -8.17 -4.44
CA GLY A 83 -18.47 -9.17 -3.67
C GLY A 83 -16.97 -9.14 -3.98
N TYR A 84 -16.42 -7.99 -4.43
CA TYR A 84 -15.02 -7.86 -4.76
C TYR A 84 -14.12 -7.66 -3.53
N ILE A 85 -14.71 -7.49 -2.34
CA ILE A 85 -14.00 -7.34 -1.07
C ILE A 85 -14.46 -8.38 -0.05
N ASN A 86 -13.55 -8.75 0.85
CA ASN A 86 -13.80 -9.61 1.98
C ASN A 86 -13.19 -8.99 3.24
N THR A 87 -14.01 -8.32 4.04
CA THR A 87 -13.53 -7.66 5.26
C THR A 87 -13.18 -8.64 6.38
N ALA A 88 -13.68 -9.89 6.31
CA ALA A 88 -13.31 -10.93 7.27
C ALA A 88 -11.93 -11.54 6.97
N VAL A 89 -11.56 -11.62 5.70
CA VAL A 89 -10.24 -12.09 5.23
C VAL A 89 -9.72 -11.13 4.16
N PRO A 90 -9.23 -9.94 4.53
CA PRO A 90 -8.91 -8.85 3.59
C PRO A 90 -7.98 -9.25 2.44
N ASN A 91 -6.98 -10.09 2.72
CA ASN A 91 -6.03 -10.57 1.71
C ASN A 91 -6.69 -11.46 0.64
N SER A 92 -7.89 -11.97 0.86
CA SER A 92 -8.66 -12.75 -0.12
C SER A 92 -9.60 -11.89 -0.99
N SER A 93 -9.58 -10.58 -0.82
CA SER A 93 -10.37 -9.66 -1.63
C SER A 93 -9.93 -9.69 -3.08
N THR A 94 -10.84 -9.97 -4.01
CA THR A 94 -10.55 -10.01 -5.45
C THR A 94 -9.95 -8.70 -5.93
N LEU A 95 -10.51 -7.56 -5.49
CA LEU A 95 -9.99 -6.24 -5.84
C LEU A 95 -8.51 -6.07 -5.47
N TYR A 96 -8.11 -6.53 -4.28
CA TYR A 96 -6.71 -6.51 -3.85
C TYR A 96 -5.84 -7.46 -4.67
N ILE A 97 -6.29 -8.71 -4.83
CA ILE A 97 -5.51 -9.77 -5.49
C ILE A 97 -5.17 -9.38 -6.94
N VAL A 98 -6.14 -8.88 -7.71
CA VAL A 98 -5.90 -8.57 -9.13
C VAL A 98 -4.92 -7.42 -9.33
N VAL A 99 -4.89 -6.46 -8.40
CA VAL A 99 -3.93 -5.34 -8.43
C VAL A 99 -2.57 -5.80 -7.93
N GLN A 100 -2.53 -6.53 -6.81
CA GLN A 100 -1.30 -7.03 -6.20
C GLN A 100 -0.55 -8.00 -7.13
N THR A 101 -1.26 -8.84 -7.87
CA THR A 101 -0.66 -9.78 -8.83
C THR A 101 -0.33 -9.14 -10.19
N GLY A 102 -0.76 -7.90 -10.43
CA GLY A 102 -0.59 -7.22 -11.70
C GLY A 102 -1.51 -7.73 -12.82
N SER A 103 -2.55 -8.49 -12.47
CA SER A 103 -3.58 -8.90 -13.44
C SER A 103 -4.44 -7.71 -13.89
N MET A 104 -4.56 -6.68 -13.04
CA MET A 104 -5.19 -5.40 -13.32
C MET A 104 -4.31 -4.25 -12.85
N PRO A 105 -4.20 -3.19 -13.65
CA PRO A 105 -4.70 -3.04 -15.01
C PRO A 105 -3.91 -3.89 -16.04
N PRO A 106 -4.51 -4.25 -17.19
CA PRO A 106 -3.79 -5.04 -18.23
C PRO A 106 -2.59 -4.32 -18.83
N THR A 107 -2.46 -3.03 -18.62
CA THR A 107 -1.33 -2.20 -19.08
C THR A 107 -0.05 -2.42 -18.29
N GLY A 108 -0.08 -3.16 -17.21
CA GLY A 108 1.06 -3.50 -16.36
C GLY A 108 0.77 -3.31 -14.88
N ALA A 109 1.61 -3.92 -14.05
CA ALA A 109 1.48 -3.86 -12.60
C ALA A 109 1.62 -2.41 -12.08
N LEU A 110 0.77 -2.04 -11.14
CA LEU A 110 0.88 -0.78 -10.41
C LEU A 110 2.00 -0.87 -9.35
N PRO A 111 2.52 0.28 -8.89
CA PRO A 111 3.38 0.31 -7.72
C PRO A 111 2.77 -0.44 -6.52
N ALA A 112 3.59 -1.15 -5.76
CA ALA A 112 3.13 -2.01 -4.66
C ALA A 112 2.29 -1.27 -3.59
N ASN A 113 2.55 0.01 -3.36
CA ASN A 113 1.78 0.85 -2.46
C ASN A 113 0.32 1.05 -2.90
N ASN A 114 0.00 0.94 -4.19
CA ASN A 114 -1.38 1.05 -4.67
C ASN A 114 -2.22 -0.17 -4.26
N ALA A 115 -1.64 -1.38 -4.34
CA ALA A 115 -2.27 -2.57 -3.81
C ALA A 115 -2.43 -2.50 -2.29
N GLN A 116 -1.42 -1.94 -1.60
CA GLN A 116 -1.47 -1.76 -0.16
C GLN A 116 -2.59 -0.79 0.28
N LEU A 117 -2.82 0.32 -0.44
CA LEU A 117 -3.94 1.22 -0.18
C LEU A 117 -5.28 0.47 -0.21
N ILE A 118 -5.48 -0.38 -1.22
CA ILE A 118 -6.70 -1.19 -1.33
C ILE A 118 -6.82 -2.14 -0.14
N LEU A 119 -5.73 -2.84 0.21
CA LEU A 119 -5.72 -3.78 1.33
C LEU A 119 -6.02 -3.08 2.65
N ASP A 120 -5.39 -1.94 2.93
CA ASP A 120 -5.60 -1.19 4.17
C ASP A 120 -7.02 -0.64 4.28
N TRP A 121 -7.60 -0.18 3.17
CA TRP A 121 -9.01 0.21 3.15
C TRP A 121 -9.94 -0.96 3.52
N VAL A 122 -9.71 -2.16 2.95
CA VAL A 122 -10.50 -3.35 3.29
C VAL A 122 -10.29 -3.77 4.75
N ARG A 123 -9.05 -3.71 5.25
CA ARG A 123 -8.70 -4.03 6.66
C ARG A 123 -9.34 -3.07 7.65
N ASN A 124 -9.58 -1.83 7.24
CA ASN A 124 -10.31 -0.83 8.02
C ASN A 124 -11.84 -0.97 7.92
N GLY A 125 -12.34 -2.06 7.32
CA GLY A 125 -13.76 -2.35 7.19
C GLY A 125 -14.41 -1.78 5.95
N ALA A 126 -13.63 -1.34 4.97
CA ALA A 126 -14.08 -0.79 3.69
C ALA A 126 -15.12 0.35 3.83
N PRO A 127 -14.82 1.42 4.57
CA PRO A 127 -15.76 2.51 4.77
C PRO A 127 -16.01 3.30 3.48
N ASN A 128 -17.23 3.86 3.34
CA ASN A 128 -17.56 4.83 2.30
C ASN A 128 -17.34 6.25 2.83
N ASN A 129 -16.12 6.75 2.79
CA ASN A 129 -15.69 8.00 3.42
C ASN A 129 -14.95 8.93 2.46
#